data_848aff7c28a31d38b4cdc670c138b2fb
#
_entry.id   848aff7c28a31d38b4cdc670c138b2fb
#
_cell.length_a   1.000
_cell.length_b   1.000
_cell.length_c   1.000
_cell.angle_alpha   90.00
_cell.angle_beta   90.00
_cell.angle_gamma   90.00
#
_symmetry.space_group_name_H-M   'P 1'
#
loop_
_entity.id
_entity.type
_entity.pdbx_description
1 polymer ?
#
loop_
_entity_poly.entity_id
_entity_poly.type
_entity_poly.pdbx_seq_one_letter_code
_entity_poly.pdbx_strand_id
1 'polypeptide(L)'
;MTTNVSPAQTGTTGTNLLDAANGLAVVRVTIGAMFVWVFFENLGKGLYSPGGYAGLINYYIKASHSPAAWKAVMGLAANHAAVAAPMQGMTELSLGVLLLIGLLTRPVAFVAFLFLGSLWMSELGTAWIWELLVPVLASLGLAVGRAGRKWGVDAWLSQRWPPAPWW
;
A
#
# COMPACT_ATOMS: atom_id res chain seq x y z
N MET A 1 -33.82 -20.00 48.54
CA MET A 1 -33.98 -19.66 47.09
C MET A 1 -33.38 -18.29 46.91
N THR A 2 -32.14 -18.20 46.51
CA THR A 2 -31.43 -16.94 46.20
C THR A 2 -31.38 -16.81 44.71
N THR A 3 -32.19 -15.89 44.16
CA THR A 3 -32.20 -15.53 42.73
C THR A 3 -30.96 -14.70 42.42
N ASN A 4 -30.03 -15.31 41.68
CA ASN A 4 -28.83 -14.64 41.15
C ASN A 4 -29.24 -13.82 39.93
N VAL A 5 -29.41 -12.51 40.08
CA VAL A 5 -29.69 -11.58 39.01
C VAL A 5 -28.34 -11.22 38.36
N SER A 6 -28.08 -11.80 37.20
CA SER A 6 -26.92 -11.43 36.38
C SER A 6 -27.09 -9.97 35.89
N PRO A 7 -26.08 -9.08 36.05
CA PRO A 7 -26.20 -7.73 35.53
C PRO A 7 -26.19 -7.76 33.99
N ALA A 8 -27.24 -7.22 33.40
CA ALA A 8 -27.33 -7.00 31.97
C ALA A 8 -26.16 -6.11 31.52
N GLN A 9 -25.30 -6.65 30.69
CA GLN A 9 -24.29 -5.85 29.98
C GLN A 9 -25.03 -4.93 29.00
N THR A 10 -25.21 -3.69 29.41
CA THR A 10 -25.61 -2.62 28.49
C THR A 10 -24.44 -2.37 27.50
N GLY A 11 -24.46 -3.09 26.40
CA GLY A 11 -23.56 -2.84 25.28
C GLY A 11 -23.84 -1.45 24.72
N THR A 12 -23.05 -0.47 25.13
CA THR A 12 -22.97 0.82 24.45
C THR A 12 -22.36 0.59 23.05
N THR A 13 -23.18 0.42 22.04
CA THR A 13 -22.81 0.52 20.63
C THR A 13 -22.51 1.99 20.25
N GLY A 14 -21.66 2.65 21.04
CA GLY A 14 -21.05 3.91 20.66
C GLY A 14 -19.99 3.61 19.62
N THR A 15 -20.06 4.27 18.46
CA THR A 15 -18.97 4.30 17.47
C THR A 15 -17.78 5.02 18.11
N ASN A 16 -16.95 4.29 18.85
CA ASN A 16 -15.73 4.84 19.42
C ASN A 16 -14.79 5.18 18.25
N LEU A 17 -14.58 6.49 18.01
CA LEU A 17 -13.60 6.98 17.04
C LEU A 17 -12.18 6.49 17.36
N LEU A 18 -11.92 6.10 18.61
CA LEU A 18 -10.66 5.52 19.09
C LEU A 18 -10.56 3.99 18.90
N ASP A 19 -11.43 3.39 18.09
CA ASP A 19 -11.34 1.98 17.72
C ASP A 19 -10.11 1.74 16.82
N ALA A 20 -9.35 0.68 17.09
CA ALA A 20 -8.20 0.27 16.27
C ALA A 20 -8.54 0.10 14.78
N ALA A 21 -9.78 -0.32 14.46
CA ALA A 21 -10.26 -0.45 13.10
C ALA A 21 -10.36 0.91 12.38
N ASN A 22 -10.69 1.98 13.08
CA ASN A 22 -10.69 3.33 12.52
C ASN A 22 -9.26 3.81 12.28
N GLY A 23 -8.32 3.53 13.19
CA GLY A 23 -6.90 3.81 13.01
C GLY A 23 -6.34 3.14 11.76
N LEU A 24 -6.63 1.86 11.55
CA LEU A 24 -6.23 1.15 10.33
C LEU A 24 -6.87 1.73 9.07
N ALA A 25 -8.13 2.18 9.13
CA ALA A 25 -8.79 2.84 8.00
C ALA A 25 -8.11 4.17 7.65
N VAL A 26 -7.70 4.97 8.65
CA VAL A 26 -6.93 6.20 8.43
C VAL A 26 -5.59 5.89 7.75
N VAL A 27 -4.83 4.92 8.27
CA VAL A 27 -3.54 4.51 7.66
C VAL A 27 -3.76 4.06 6.21
N ARG A 28 -4.79 3.28 5.93
CA ARG A 28 -5.13 2.84 4.57
C ARG A 28 -5.38 4.02 3.62
N VAL A 29 -6.22 4.97 4.05
CA VAL A 29 -6.53 6.17 3.23
C VAL A 29 -5.26 7.00 3.01
N THR A 30 -4.41 7.14 4.04
CA THR A 30 -3.14 7.87 3.93
C THR A 30 -2.21 7.21 2.91
N ILE A 31 -2.00 5.89 2.98
CA ILE A 31 -1.17 5.17 2.00
C ILE A 31 -1.77 5.26 0.60
N GLY A 32 -3.09 5.12 0.45
CA GLY A 32 -3.76 5.28 -0.83
C GLY A 32 -3.58 6.68 -1.42
N ALA A 33 -3.75 7.72 -0.61
CA ALA A 33 -3.53 9.11 -1.03
C ALA A 33 -2.07 9.38 -1.41
N MET A 34 -1.12 8.80 -0.66
CA MET A 34 0.31 8.87 -0.97
C MET A 34 0.61 8.30 -2.37
N PHE A 35 0.08 7.11 -2.69
CA PHE A 35 0.27 6.51 -4.02
C PHE A 35 -0.29 7.38 -5.14
N VAL A 36 -1.50 7.93 -4.95
CA VAL A 36 -2.11 8.83 -5.95
C VAL A 36 -1.29 10.11 -6.10
N TRP A 37 -0.82 10.68 -4.98
CA TRP A 37 0.04 11.87 -5.01
C TRP A 37 1.34 11.61 -5.79
N VAL A 38 2.06 10.53 -5.43
CA VAL A 38 3.32 10.14 -6.06
C VAL A 38 3.13 9.85 -7.55
N PHE A 39 2.00 9.21 -7.93
CA PHE A 39 1.67 9.01 -9.33
C PHE A 39 1.65 10.33 -10.11
N PHE A 40 0.92 11.34 -9.64
CA PHE A 40 0.85 12.63 -10.35
C PHE A 40 2.18 13.38 -10.34
N GLU A 41 2.94 13.28 -9.26
CA GLU A 41 4.28 13.86 -9.16
C GLU A 41 5.24 13.21 -10.19
N ASN A 42 5.28 11.89 -10.26
CA ASN A 42 6.09 11.12 -11.19
C ASN A 42 5.65 11.36 -12.65
N LEU A 43 4.34 11.48 -12.88
CA LEU A 43 3.80 11.84 -14.20
C LEU A 43 4.30 13.24 -14.63
N GLY A 44 4.25 14.22 -13.72
CA GLY A 44 4.77 15.57 -13.95
C GLY A 44 6.27 15.63 -14.22
N LYS A 45 7.03 14.72 -13.59
CA LYS A 45 8.48 14.57 -13.83
C LYS A 45 8.82 13.77 -15.10
N GLY A 46 7.83 13.24 -15.82
CA GLY A 46 8.02 12.43 -17.01
C GLY A 46 8.61 11.04 -16.74
N LEU A 47 8.52 10.54 -15.50
CA LEU A 47 9.12 9.26 -15.09
C LEU A 47 8.41 8.04 -15.68
N TYR A 48 7.20 8.19 -16.20
CA TYR A 48 6.49 7.12 -16.92
C TYR A 48 6.73 7.14 -18.42
N SER A 49 7.63 8.00 -18.91
CA SER A 49 8.19 7.91 -20.26
C SER A 49 9.36 6.91 -20.27
N PRO A 50 9.63 6.22 -21.40
CA PRO A 50 10.74 5.27 -21.48
C PRO A 50 12.09 5.90 -21.11
N GLY A 51 12.35 7.14 -21.56
CA GLY A 51 13.59 7.85 -21.27
C GLY A 51 13.71 8.28 -19.81
N GLY A 52 12.64 8.83 -19.23
CA GLY A 52 12.62 9.25 -17.82
C GLY A 52 12.79 8.06 -16.88
N TYR A 53 12.05 6.98 -17.12
CA TYR A 53 12.16 5.74 -16.36
C TYR A 53 13.56 5.13 -16.42
N ALA A 54 14.09 4.90 -17.64
CA ALA A 54 15.42 4.33 -17.81
C ALA A 54 16.51 5.20 -17.19
N GLY A 55 16.38 6.53 -17.28
CA GLY A 55 17.29 7.48 -16.67
C GLY A 55 17.34 7.35 -15.15
N LEU A 56 16.17 7.30 -14.50
CA LEU A 56 16.04 7.12 -13.04
C LEU A 56 16.61 5.77 -12.59
N ILE A 57 16.23 4.68 -13.26
CA ILE A 57 16.71 3.34 -12.90
C ILE A 57 18.24 3.24 -13.06
N ASN A 58 18.79 3.78 -14.15
CA ASN A 58 20.25 3.80 -14.35
C ASN A 58 20.97 4.64 -13.29
N TYR A 59 20.37 5.72 -12.81
CA TYR A 59 20.89 6.47 -11.68
C TYR A 59 20.98 5.58 -10.42
N TYR A 60 19.90 4.88 -10.06
CA TYR A 60 19.92 4.00 -8.88
C TYR A 60 20.87 2.81 -9.03
N ILE A 61 21.02 2.23 -10.23
CA ILE A 61 22.02 1.18 -10.48
C ILE A 61 23.43 1.66 -10.12
N LYS A 62 23.75 2.93 -10.41
CA LYS A 62 25.08 3.51 -10.13
C LYS A 62 25.23 3.97 -8.69
N ALA A 63 24.21 4.66 -8.15
CA ALA A 63 24.31 5.37 -6.88
C ALA A 63 23.92 4.52 -5.66
N SER A 64 23.02 3.53 -5.80
CA SER A 64 22.50 2.77 -4.66
C SER A 64 23.46 1.69 -4.16
N HIS A 65 23.26 1.30 -2.90
CA HIS A 65 23.91 0.15 -2.28
C HIS A 65 23.14 -1.17 -2.51
N SER A 66 22.27 -1.22 -3.50
CA SER A 66 21.49 -2.42 -3.84
C SER A 66 22.37 -3.60 -4.18
N PRO A 67 21.97 -4.84 -3.82
CA PRO A 67 22.68 -6.05 -4.19
C PRO A 67 22.82 -6.20 -5.71
N ALA A 68 23.92 -6.80 -6.17
CA ALA A 68 24.21 -6.97 -7.60
C ALA A 68 23.08 -7.70 -8.36
N ALA A 69 22.48 -8.72 -7.75
CA ALA A 69 21.34 -9.43 -8.32
C ALA A 69 20.13 -8.50 -8.56
N TRP A 70 19.86 -7.60 -7.60
CA TRP A 70 18.80 -6.62 -7.76
C TRP A 70 19.10 -5.58 -8.84
N LYS A 71 20.36 -5.11 -8.91
CA LYS A 71 20.81 -4.22 -9.98
C LYS A 71 20.66 -4.85 -11.37
N ALA A 72 20.83 -6.16 -11.50
CA ALA A 72 20.56 -6.88 -12.75
C ALA A 72 19.07 -6.86 -13.12
N VAL A 73 18.16 -7.05 -12.14
CA VAL A 73 16.71 -6.91 -12.35
C VAL A 73 16.34 -5.49 -12.78
N MET A 74 16.91 -4.47 -12.11
CA MET A 74 16.72 -3.07 -12.47
C MET A 74 17.22 -2.79 -13.90
N GLY A 75 18.37 -3.32 -14.28
CA GLY A 75 18.91 -3.20 -15.65
C GLY A 75 17.97 -3.82 -16.69
N LEU A 76 17.38 -4.98 -16.38
CA LEU A 76 16.37 -5.58 -17.25
C LEU A 76 15.16 -4.66 -17.42
N ALA A 77 14.65 -4.08 -16.33
CA ALA A 77 13.53 -3.12 -16.38
C ALA A 77 13.89 -1.87 -17.19
N ALA A 78 15.08 -1.31 -17.01
CA ALA A 78 15.57 -0.17 -17.78
C ALA A 78 15.68 -0.46 -19.29
N ASN A 79 16.14 -1.65 -19.65
CA ASN A 79 16.24 -2.08 -21.05
C ASN A 79 14.85 -2.28 -21.70
N HIS A 80 13.81 -2.54 -20.91
CA HIS A 80 12.43 -2.68 -21.35
C HIS A 80 11.55 -1.51 -20.90
N ALA A 81 12.13 -0.32 -20.76
CA ALA A 81 11.46 0.86 -20.21
C ALA A 81 10.17 1.24 -20.96
N ALA A 82 10.04 0.93 -22.25
CA ALA A 82 8.81 1.18 -23.00
C ALA A 82 7.59 0.44 -22.45
N VAL A 83 7.79 -0.67 -21.74
CA VAL A 83 6.76 -1.45 -21.09
C VAL A 83 6.77 -1.20 -19.57
N ALA A 84 7.95 -1.21 -18.96
CA ALA A 84 8.11 -1.09 -17.52
C ALA A 84 7.60 0.28 -16.97
N ALA A 85 7.88 1.38 -17.69
CA ALA A 85 7.47 2.71 -17.26
C ALA A 85 5.94 2.88 -17.15
N PRO A 86 5.13 2.61 -18.18
CA PRO A 86 3.68 2.71 -18.04
C PRO A 86 3.11 1.66 -17.07
N MET A 87 3.67 0.46 -16.99
CA MET A 87 3.25 -0.55 -16.01
C MET A 87 3.45 -0.07 -14.58
N GLN A 88 4.57 0.59 -14.28
CA GLN A 88 4.79 1.17 -12.96
C GLN A 88 3.72 2.22 -12.64
N GLY A 89 3.48 3.17 -13.54
CA GLY A 89 2.46 4.20 -13.32
C GLY A 89 1.06 3.62 -13.13
N MET A 90 0.66 2.63 -13.94
CA MET A 90 -0.61 1.94 -13.78
C MET A 90 -0.71 1.21 -12.43
N THR A 91 0.38 0.58 -11.99
CA THR A 91 0.44 -0.09 -10.69
C THR A 91 0.28 0.91 -9.55
N GLU A 92 1.04 2.01 -9.55
CA GLU A 92 0.95 3.06 -8.53
C GLU A 92 -0.47 3.63 -8.42
N LEU A 93 -1.06 4.02 -9.56
CA LEU A 93 -2.41 4.57 -9.58
C LEU A 93 -3.45 3.55 -9.10
N SER A 94 -3.36 2.31 -9.57
CA SER A 94 -4.29 1.25 -9.18
C SER A 94 -4.21 0.94 -7.70
N LEU A 95 -3.02 0.80 -7.13
CA LEU A 95 -2.82 0.59 -5.69
C LEU A 95 -3.40 1.75 -4.88
N GLY A 96 -3.13 2.99 -5.32
CA GLY A 96 -3.66 4.18 -4.67
C GLY A 96 -5.19 4.22 -4.64
N VAL A 97 -5.83 4.06 -5.80
CA VAL A 97 -7.30 4.09 -5.92
C VAL A 97 -7.95 2.95 -5.13
N LEU A 98 -7.45 1.72 -5.26
CA LEU A 98 -8.01 0.56 -4.57
C LEU A 98 -7.89 0.68 -3.04
N LEU A 99 -6.78 1.22 -2.53
CA LEU A 99 -6.61 1.48 -1.10
C LEU A 99 -7.52 2.64 -0.64
N LEU A 100 -7.67 3.70 -1.41
CA LEU A 100 -8.57 4.81 -1.06
C LEU A 100 -10.01 4.33 -0.89
N ILE A 101 -10.55 3.61 -1.87
CA ILE A 101 -11.92 3.10 -1.81
C ILE A 101 -12.08 1.91 -0.86
N GLY A 102 -10.97 1.27 -0.47
CA GLY A 102 -10.97 0.10 0.42
C GLY A 102 -11.58 -1.13 -0.21
N LEU A 103 -11.19 -1.42 -1.46
CA LEU A 103 -11.60 -2.60 -2.20
C LEU A 103 -10.45 -3.61 -2.24
N LEU A 104 -10.75 -4.87 -1.86
CA LEU A 104 -9.76 -5.94 -1.77
C LEU A 104 -8.52 -5.51 -0.96
N THR A 105 -8.77 -4.81 0.16
CA THR A 105 -7.74 -4.09 0.90
C THR A 105 -6.54 -4.97 1.27
N ARG A 106 -6.77 -6.21 1.71
CA ARG A 106 -5.68 -7.10 2.15
C ARG A 106 -4.75 -7.50 1.01
N PRO A 107 -5.21 -8.10 -0.12
CA PRO A 107 -4.31 -8.42 -1.23
C PRO A 107 -3.71 -7.17 -1.88
N VAL A 108 -4.45 -6.08 -2.00
CA VAL A 108 -3.92 -4.81 -2.54
C VAL A 108 -2.80 -4.26 -1.64
N ALA A 109 -3.00 -4.25 -0.32
CA ALA A 109 -1.97 -3.81 0.62
C ALA A 109 -0.73 -4.73 0.61
N PHE A 110 -0.92 -6.04 0.40
CA PHE A 110 0.20 -6.96 0.23
C PHE A 110 1.00 -6.67 -1.05
N VAL A 111 0.33 -6.40 -2.16
CA VAL A 111 1.00 -5.97 -3.40
C VAL A 111 1.69 -4.63 -3.21
N ALA A 112 1.07 -3.68 -2.50
CA ALA A 112 1.68 -2.39 -2.15
C ALA A 112 2.95 -2.58 -1.30
N PHE A 113 2.92 -3.52 -0.32
CA PHE A 113 4.11 -3.89 0.46
C PHE A 113 5.26 -4.39 -0.43
N LEU A 114 4.97 -5.29 -1.37
CA LEU A 114 5.98 -5.82 -2.29
C LEU A 114 6.51 -4.73 -3.24
N PHE A 115 5.61 -3.89 -3.75
CA PHE A 115 5.96 -2.78 -4.64
C PHE A 115 6.85 -1.76 -3.94
N LEU A 116 6.45 -1.25 -2.78
CA LEU A 116 7.24 -0.32 -1.98
C LEU A 116 8.56 -0.93 -1.51
N GLY A 117 8.54 -2.22 -1.16
CA GLY A 117 9.75 -2.97 -0.82
C GLY A 117 10.74 -3.06 -1.98
N SER A 118 10.23 -3.20 -3.22
CA SER A 118 11.06 -3.19 -4.43
C SER A 118 11.68 -1.81 -4.69
N LEU A 119 10.93 -0.73 -4.47
CA LEU A 119 11.45 0.64 -4.54
C LEU A 119 12.51 0.88 -3.48
N TRP A 120 12.22 0.50 -2.23
CA TRP A 120 13.20 0.62 -1.14
C TRP A 120 14.50 -0.14 -1.44
N MET A 121 14.39 -1.36 -1.97
CA MET A 121 15.55 -2.13 -2.39
C MET A 121 16.34 -1.41 -3.51
N SER A 122 15.65 -0.72 -4.42
CA SER A 122 16.28 0.02 -5.52
C SER A 122 17.02 1.27 -5.05
N GLU A 123 16.54 1.91 -3.99
CA GLU A 123 17.03 3.19 -3.47
C GLU A 123 17.94 3.05 -2.23
N LEU A 124 18.37 1.83 -1.89
CA LEU A 124 19.19 1.59 -0.70
C LEU A 124 20.41 2.52 -0.65
N GLY A 125 20.47 3.35 0.40
CA GLY A 125 21.57 4.28 0.64
C GLY A 125 21.48 5.60 -0.13
N THR A 126 20.47 5.83 -0.96
CA THR A 126 20.22 7.10 -1.66
C THR A 126 19.06 7.87 -1.06
N ALA A 127 18.02 7.19 -0.58
CA ALA A 127 16.88 7.78 0.11
C ALA A 127 17.02 7.65 1.63
N TRP A 128 16.30 8.52 2.37
CA TRP A 128 16.21 8.39 3.82
C TRP A 128 15.41 7.13 4.18
N ILE A 129 15.88 6.41 5.20
CA ILE A 129 15.30 5.12 5.59
C ILE A 129 13.78 5.19 5.88
N TRP A 130 13.30 6.28 6.47
CA TRP A 130 11.89 6.44 6.81
C TRP A 130 10.98 6.79 5.63
N GLU A 131 11.52 7.27 4.50
CA GLU A 131 10.71 7.61 3.33
C GLU A 131 9.96 6.40 2.79
N LEU A 132 10.60 5.24 2.73
CA LEU A 132 10.01 4.02 2.22
C LEU A 132 9.74 2.96 3.29
N LEU A 133 10.58 2.87 4.35
CA LEU A 133 10.38 1.86 5.39
C LEU A 133 9.04 2.01 6.11
N VAL A 134 8.63 3.25 6.42
CA VAL A 134 7.34 3.50 7.08
C VAL A 134 6.16 3.05 6.22
N PRO A 135 6.01 3.48 4.94
CA PRO A 135 4.92 3.01 4.09
C PRO A 135 5.00 1.52 3.75
N VAL A 136 6.20 0.92 3.66
CA VAL A 136 6.37 -0.54 3.52
C VAL A 136 5.74 -1.27 4.70
N LEU A 137 6.13 -0.92 5.94
CA LEU A 137 5.60 -1.57 7.14
C LEU A 137 4.12 -1.27 7.37
N ALA A 138 3.66 -0.06 7.06
CA ALA A 138 2.25 0.30 7.11
C ALA A 138 1.43 -0.57 6.14
N SER A 139 1.90 -0.77 4.91
CA SER A 139 1.25 -1.63 3.92
C SER A 139 1.19 -3.09 4.38
N LEU A 140 2.26 -3.60 5.00
CA LEU A 140 2.24 -4.94 5.61
C LEU A 140 1.21 -5.03 6.75
N GLY A 141 1.15 -4.02 7.62
CA GLY A 141 0.14 -3.93 8.68
C GLY A 141 -1.29 -3.94 8.15
N LEU A 142 -1.54 -3.23 7.05
CA LEU A 142 -2.85 -3.24 6.36
C LEU A 142 -3.18 -4.60 5.73
N ALA A 143 -2.18 -5.31 5.18
CA ALA A 143 -2.35 -6.64 4.59
C ALA A 143 -2.75 -7.68 5.65
N VAL A 144 -2.17 -7.59 6.86
CA VAL A 144 -2.51 -8.48 7.98
C VAL A 144 -3.82 -8.07 8.63
N GLY A 145 -4.08 -6.75 8.76
CA GLY A 145 -5.27 -6.18 9.36
C GLY A 145 -6.51 -6.31 8.46
N ARG A 146 -7.65 -5.89 9.00
CA ARG A 146 -8.93 -5.83 8.29
C ARG A 146 -9.34 -4.38 8.02
N ALA A 147 -8.41 -3.57 7.52
CA ALA A 147 -8.57 -2.12 7.35
C ALA A 147 -9.70 -1.73 6.38
N GLY A 148 -10.05 -2.61 5.43
CA GLY A 148 -11.14 -2.39 4.48
C GLY A 148 -12.55 -2.49 5.08
N ARG A 149 -12.68 -3.09 6.27
CA ARG A 149 -13.97 -3.25 6.96
C ARG A 149 -14.50 -1.96 7.63
N LYS A 150 -13.70 -0.92 7.67
CA LYS A 150 -14.13 0.44 8.09
C LYS A 150 -13.92 1.41 6.93
N TRP A 151 -14.93 2.18 6.61
CA TRP A 151 -14.92 3.21 5.56
C TRP A 151 -14.46 2.70 4.18
N GLY A 152 -14.69 1.41 3.87
CA GLY A 152 -14.27 0.81 2.61
C GLY A 152 -15.36 -0.04 1.97
N VAL A 153 -15.20 -0.31 0.68
CA VAL A 153 -16.09 -1.20 -0.09
C VAL A 153 -16.07 -2.62 0.49
N ASP A 154 -14.96 -3.06 1.07
CA ASP A 154 -14.83 -4.35 1.74
C ASP A 154 -15.82 -4.51 2.92
N ALA A 155 -16.23 -3.40 3.57
CA ALA A 155 -17.25 -3.42 4.60
C ALA A 155 -18.61 -3.89 4.06
N TRP A 156 -18.98 -3.41 2.88
CA TRP A 156 -20.23 -3.80 2.19
C TRP A 156 -20.11 -5.22 1.62
N LEU A 157 -18.99 -5.57 1.01
CA LEU A 157 -18.75 -6.91 0.46
C LEU A 157 -18.79 -7.99 1.55
N SER A 158 -18.20 -7.71 2.73
CA SER A 158 -18.17 -8.67 3.84
C SER A 158 -19.54 -8.97 4.44
N GLN A 159 -20.52 -8.08 4.26
CA GLN A 159 -21.90 -8.32 4.67
C GLN A 159 -22.68 -9.19 3.66
N ARG A 160 -22.32 -9.08 2.38
CA ARG A 160 -23.02 -9.77 1.29
C ARG A 160 -22.47 -11.15 0.98
N TRP A 161 -21.17 -11.35 1.15
CA TRP A 161 -20.46 -12.61 0.87
C TRP A 161 -19.48 -12.97 2.00
N PRO A 162 -19.98 -13.42 3.16
CA PRO A 162 -19.11 -13.97 4.20
C PRO A 162 -18.76 -15.45 3.87
N PRO A 163 -17.63 -15.96 4.31
CA PRO A 163 -16.38 -15.38 4.77
C PRO A 163 -15.28 -15.53 3.73
N ALA A 164 -14.90 -14.43 3.08
CA ALA A 164 -13.71 -14.46 2.22
C ALA A 164 -12.48 -13.89 2.96
N PRO A 165 -11.28 -14.45 2.74
CA PRO A 165 -10.06 -14.02 3.45
C PRO A 165 -9.52 -12.66 2.99
N TRP A 166 -10.03 -12.11 1.89
CA TRP A 166 -9.55 -10.87 1.26
C TRP A 166 -10.19 -9.58 1.80
N TRP A 167 -11.33 -9.65 2.51
CA TRP A 167 -11.97 -8.52 3.17
C TRP A 167 -12.29 -8.73 4.66
#